data_4118aa56599082455f04ff4852dc6cf9
#
_entry.id   4118aa56599082455f04ff4852dc6cf9
#
_cell.length_a   1.000
_cell.length_b   1.000
_cell.length_c   1.000
_cell.angle_alpha   90.00
_cell.angle_beta   90.00
_cell.angle_gamma   90.00
#
_symmetry.space_group_name_H-M   'P 1'
#
loop_
_entity.id
_entity.type
_entity.pdbx_description
1 polymer ?
#
loop_
_entity_poly.entity_id
_entity_poly.type
_entity_poly.pdbx_seq_one_letter_code
_entity_poly.pdbx_strand_id
1 'polypeptide(L)'
;VWDFHKEDIVEAVKERIIDDFKEEYGEDLNYSKDINRLINDIYRKTNTPFVIIIDEWDCVIRNSDDKALVHQYLQFLHSLFKSEESKTFLALGYITGILPIKKIWDESALNNFCEYTMLKSKPITKFYGFTEEEVKELCKKYQLDFDSVKAWYNGYLIDGIHMYNPN
;
A
#
# COMPACT_ATOMS: atom_id res chain seq x y z
N VAL A 1 -11.95 -7.78 -10.86
CA VAL A 1 -12.61 -6.56 -10.34
C VAL A 1 -13.55 -7.02 -9.24
N TRP A 2 -13.37 -6.53 -8.02
CA TRP A 2 -14.20 -6.88 -6.86
C TRP A 2 -15.58 -6.22 -6.98
N ASP A 3 -16.66 -6.98 -6.76
CA ASP A 3 -18.00 -6.41 -6.67
C ASP A 3 -18.30 -6.02 -5.21
N PHE A 4 -18.03 -4.77 -4.89
CA PHE A 4 -18.20 -4.21 -3.54
C PHE A 4 -19.64 -4.25 -3.00
N HIS A 5 -20.61 -4.68 -3.80
CA HIS A 5 -22.02 -4.73 -3.41
C HIS A 5 -22.52 -6.15 -3.09
N LYS A 6 -21.77 -7.19 -3.43
CA LYS A 6 -22.24 -8.59 -3.36
C LYS A 6 -21.47 -9.50 -2.44
N GLU A 7 -20.25 -9.13 -2.05
CA GLU A 7 -19.36 -10.00 -1.28
C GLU A 7 -18.87 -9.30 -0.01
N ASP A 8 -18.70 -10.07 1.06
CA ASP A 8 -17.92 -9.63 2.20
C ASP A 8 -16.44 -9.53 1.79
N ILE A 9 -16.05 -8.36 1.35
CA ILE A 9 -14.72 -8.07 0.81
C ILE A 9 -13.62 -8.47 1.80
N VAL A 10 -13.83 -8.25 3.09
CA VAL A 10 -12.83 -8.57 4.11
C VAL A 10 -12.61 -10.06 4.17
N GLU A 11 -13.69 -10.86 4.17
CA GLU A 11 -13.57 -12.32 4.17
C GLU A 11 -12.98 -12.83 2.85
N ALA A 12 -13.36 -12.28 1.71
CA ALA A 12 -12.80 -12.66 0.41
C ALA A 12 -11.28 -12.37 0.32
N VAL A 13 -10.82 -11.22 0.85
CA VAL A 13 -9.39 -10.91 0.94
C VAL A 13 -8.66 -11.89 1.85
N LYS A 14 -9.23 -12.21 3.00
CA LYS A 14 -8.64 -13.19 3.94
C LYS A 14 -8.53 -14.57 3.31
N GLU A 15 -9.58 -15.05 2.66
CA GLU A 15 -9.58 -16.34 1.97
C GLU A 15 -8.50 -16.39 0.89
N ARG A 16 -8.38 -15.32 0.10
CA ARG A 16 -7.32 -15.25 -0.91
C ARG A 16 -5.91 -15.28 -0.31
N ILE A 17 -5.66 -14.54 0.76
CA ILE A 17 -4.38 -14.57 1.48
C ILE A 17 -4.09 -15.98 2.01
N ILE A 18 -5.10 -16.66 2.55
CA ILE A 18 -4.96 -18.04 3.05
C ILE A 18 -4.58 -18.99 1.91
N ASP A 19 -5.24 -18.87 0.76
CA ASP A 19 -4.98 -19.76 -0.37
C ASP A 19 -3.58 -19.51 -0.95
N ASP A 20 -3.15 -18.25 -1.10
CA ASP A 20 -1.80 -17.91 -1.54
C ASP A 20 -0.73 -18.43 -0.55
N PHE A 21 -1.00 -18.39 0.76
CA PHE A 21 -0.10 -18.97 1.76
C PHE A 21 -0.08 -20.50 1.76
N LYS A 22 -1.19 -21.18 1.46
CA LYS A 22 -1.20 -22.62 1.28
C LYS A 22 -0.34 -23.03 0.08
N GLU A 23 -0.45 -22.31 -1.02
CA GLU A 23 0.35 -22.56 -2.22
C GLU A 23 1.86 -22.41 -1.94
N GLU A 24 2.24 -21.36 -1.19
CA GLU A 24 3.66 -21.07 -0.91
C GLU A 24 4.26 -21.93 0.21
N TYR A 25 3.52 -22.17 1.31
CA TYR A 25 4.05 -22.82 2.53
C TYR A 25 3.57 -24.25 2.74
N GLY A 26 2.69 -24.79 1.88
CA GLY A 26 2.16 -26.16 1.94
C GLY A 26 1.14 -26.38 3.05
N GLU A 27 0.71 -27.63 3.21
CA GLU A 27 -0.39 -28.01 4.12
C GLU A 27 0.00 -28.14 5.61
N ASP A 28 1.27 -27.99 5.95
CA ASP A 28 1.79 -28.23 7.32
C ASP A 28 1.53 -27.09 8.31
N LEU A 29 0.79 -26.05 7.90
CA LEU A 29 0.41 -24.93 8.74
C LEU A 29 -1.07 -25.03 9.17
N ASN A 30 -1.36 -24.51 10.35
CA ASN A 30 -2.74 -24.36 10.80
C ASN A 30 -3.37 -23.11 10.15
N TYR A 31 -4.04 -23.31 9.02
CA TYR A 31 -4.70 -22.24 8.27
C TYR A 31 -5.97 -21.76 8.98
N SER A 32 -5.78 -20.86 9.93
CA SER A 32 -6.85 -20.16 10.63
C SER A 32 -7.39 -19.02 9.78
N LYS A 33 -8.68 -18.68 9.92
CA LYS A 33 -9.26 -17.44 9.38
C LYS A 33 -8.73 -16.17 10.06
N ASP A 34 -8.03 -16.31 11.17
CA ASP A 34 -7.28 -15.23 11.81
C ASP A 34 -5.95 -15.02 11.08
N ILE A 35 -5.92 -14.03 10.22
CA ILE A 35 -4.76 -13.72 9.38
C ILE A 35 -3.53 -13.34 10.21
N ASN A 36 -3.68 -12.62 11.31
CA ASN A 36 -2.54 -12.25 12.14
C ASN A 36 -1.88 -13.47 12.79
N ARG A 37 -2.71 -14.37 13.27
CA ARG A 37 -2.23 -15.64 13.81
C ARG A 37 -1.51 -16.47 12.76
N LEU A 38 -2.09 -16.57 11.57
CA LEU A 38 -1.47 -17.30 10.45
C LEU A 38 -0.13 -16.71 10.06
N ILE A 39 -0.04 -15.38 9.88
CA ILE A 39 1.22 -14.69 9.56
C ILE A 39 2.26 -14.90 10.68
N ASN A 40 1.83 -14.85 11.94
CA ASN A 40 2.73 -15.09 13.08
C ASN A 40 3.24 -16.54 13.13
N ASP A 41 2.42 -17.53 12.80
CA ASP A 41 2.83 -18.93 12.72
C ASP A 41 3.83 -19.15 11.57
N ILE A 42 3.62 -18.51 10.41
CA ILE A 42 4.59 -18.52 9.30
C ILE A 42 5.90 -17.84 9.74
N TYR A 43 5.82 -16.67 10.37
CA TYR A 43 7.01 -15.98 10.89
C TYR A 43 7.81 -16.87 11.85
N ARG A 44 7.14 -17.55 12.78
CA ARG A 44 7.80 -18.47 13.74
C ARG A 44 8.48 -19.65 13.04
N LYS A 45 7.89 -20.14 11.95
CA LYS A 45 8.45 -21.26 11.16
C LYS A 45 9.64 -20.82 10.32
N THR A 46 9.57 -19.64 9.72
CA THR A 46 10.57 -19.15 8.74
C THR A 46 11.62 -18.21 9.34
N ASN A 47 11.34 -17.61 10.49
CA ASN A 47 12.09 -16.51 11.09
C ASN A 47 12.29 -15.32 10.13
N THR A 48 11.36 -15.15 9.17
CA THR A 48 11.41 -14.08 8.17
C THR A 48 10.26 -13.11 8.42
N PRO A 49 10.54 -11.86 8.78
CA PRO A 49 9.50 -10.87 9.01
C PRO A 49 8.84 -10.44 7.70
N PHE A 50 7.59 -9.98 7.82
CA PHE A 50 6.77 -9.58 6.68
C PHE A 50 6.91 -8.09 6.36
N VAL A 51 6.92 -7.79 5.07
CA VAL A 51 6.63 -6.46 4.53
C VAL A 51 5.22 -6.51 3.95
N ILE A 52 4.31 -5.68 4.47
CA ILE A 52 2.93 -5.61 3.99
C ILE A 52 2.75 -4.35 3.16
N ILE A 53 2.40 -4.53 1.90
CA ILE A 53 2.16 -3.42 0.95
C ILE A 53 0.69 -3.46 0.54
N ILE A 54 -0.02 -2.35 0.72
CA ILE A 54 -1.41 -2.19 0.28
C ILE A 54 -1.49 -0.98 -0.63
N ASP A 55 -1.79 -1.23 -1.89
CA ASP A 55 -2.07 -0.18 -2.86
C ASP A 55 -3.56 0.17 -2.85
N GLU A 56 -3.88 1.46 -2.99
CA GLU A 56 -5.25 2.00 -2.90
C GLU A 56 -6.02 1.54 -1.64
N TRP A 57 -5.38 1.67 -0.46
CA TRP A 57 -5.97 1.26 0.82
C TRP A 57 -7.39 1.81 1.06
N ASP A 58 -7.70 2.93 0.46
CA ASP A 58 -8.97 3.65 0.61
C ASP A 58 -10.05 3.23 -0.40
N CYS A 59 -9.77 2.23 -1.26
CA CYS A 59 -10.67 1.80 -2.32
C CYS A 59 -12.05 1.35 -1.77
N VAL A 60 -12.10 0.61 -0.66
CA VAL A 60 -13.35 0.18 -0.03
C VAL A 60 -14.15 1.40 0.47
N ILE A 61 -13.47 2.38 1.05
CA ILE A 61 -14.09 3.58 1.62
C ILE A 61 -14.68 4.47 0.52
N ARG A 62 -13.99 4.58 -0.62
CA ARG A 62 -14.43 5.40 -1.75
C ARG A 62 -15.55 4.77 -2.57
N ASN A 63 -15.70 3.44 -2.52
CA ASN A 63 -16.61 2.72 -3.39
C ASN A 63 -17.79 2.06 -2.64
N SER A 64 -17.89 2.22 -1.33
CA SER A 64 -18.98 1.66 -0.52
C SER A 64 -19.61 2.71 0.38
N ASP A 65 -20.94 2.78 0.33
CA ASP A 65 -21.76 3.56 1.27
C ASP A 65 -22.12 2.74 2.53
N ASP A 66 -21.79 1.45 2.57
CA ASP A 66 -22.03 0.58 3.71
C ASP A 66 -21.04 0.87 4.84
N LYS A 67 -21.50 1.58 5.84
CA LYS A 67 -20.70 1.94 7.01
C LYS A 67 -20.24 0.74 7.83
N ALA A 68 -20.99 -0.37 7.82
CA ALA A 68 -20.62 -1.58 8.55
C ALA A 68 -19.44 -2.27 7.83
N LEU A 69 -19.49 -2.38 6.52
CA LEU A 69 -18.40 -2.90 5.70
C LEU A 69 -17.14 -2.02 5.84
N VAL A 70 -17.26 -0.71 5.73
CA VAL A 70 -16.14 0.21 5.91
C VAL A 70 -15.52 0.03 7.29
N HIS A 71 -16.33 -0.04 8.35
CA HIS A 71 -15.83 -0.25 9.71
C HIS A 71 -15.09 -1.59 9.85
N GLN A 72 -15.64 -2.68 9.32
CA GLN A 72 -15.02 -4.01 9.33
C GLN A 72 -13.68 -4.01 8.59
N TYR A 73 -13.61 -3.36 7.43
CA TYR A 73 -12.38 -3.20 6.67
C TYR A 73 -11.32 -2.41 7.45
N LEU A 74 -11.71 -1.31 8.06
CA LEU A 74 -10.81 -0.53 8.89
C LEU A 74 -10.29 -1.34 10.10
N GLN A 75 -11.15 -2.12 10.76
CA GLN A 75 -10.71 -3.02 11.83
C GLN A 75 -9.72 -4.08 11.34
N PHE A 76 -9.93 -4.60 10.13
CA PHE A 76 -8.99 -5.53 9.50
C PHE A 76 -7.61 -4.88 9.29
N LEU A 77 -7.55 -3.67 8.72
CA LEU A 77 -6.29 -2.91 8.57
C LEU A 77 -5.63 -2.64 9.94
N HIS A 78 -6.43 -2.24 10.93
CA HIS A 78 -5.90 -2.02 12.28
C HIS A 78 -5.26 -3.31 12.85
N SER A 79 -5.88 -4.45 12.64
CA SER A 79 -5.36 -5.72 13.11
C SER A 79 -4.01 -6.06 12.46
N LEU A 80 -3.86 -5.80 11.18
CA LEU A 80 -2.62 -6.06 10.43
C LEU A 80 -1.44 -5.17 10.86
N PHE A 81 -1.70 -3.91 11.22
CA PHE A 81 -0.64 -2.92 11.40
C PHE A 81 -0.42 -2.47 12.84
N LYS A 82 -1.36 -2.71 13.74
CA LYS A 82 -1.30 -2.14 15.10
C LYS A 82 -1.67 -3.12 16.22
N SER A 83 -1.99 -4.37 15.93
CA SER A 83 -2.18 -5.37 16.97
C SER A 83 -0.88 -5.70 17.71
N GLU A 84 -0.97 -6.29 18.88
CA GLU A 84 0.23 -6.77 19.58
C GLU A 84 0.94 -7.88 18.80
N GLU A 85 0.17 -8.74 18.11
CA GLU A 85 0.70 -9.79 17.24
C GLU A 85 1.49 -9.21 16.08
N SER A 86 0.99 -8.12 15.45
CA SER A 86 1.65 -7.51 14.29
C SER A 86 3.05 -7.00 14.61
N LYS A 87 3.31 -6.58 15.85
CA LYS A 87 4.64 -6.14 16.30
C LYS A 87 5.71 -7.24 16.21
N THR A 88 5.29 -8.50 16.21
CA THR A 88 6.21 -9.64 16.16
C THR A 88 6.69 -9.93 14.73
N PHE A 89 5.78 -9.89 13.78
CA PHE A 89 6.06 -10.35 12.42
C PHE A 89 6.24 -9.21 11.40
N LEU A 90 5.78 -7.99 11.70
CA LEU A 90 5.77 -6.89 10.75
C LEU A 90 7.10 -6.13 10.75
N ALA A 91 7.87 -6.22 9.66
CA ALA A 91 9.06 -5.41 9.45
C ALA A 91 8.72 -4.02 8.91
N LEU A 92 7.77 -3.93 7.98
CA LEU A 92 7.36 -2.68 7.33
C LEU A 92 5.91 -2.79 6.86
N GLY A 93 5.12 -1.75 7.12
CA GLY A 93 3.84 -1.49 6.49
C GLY A 93 3.97 -0.32 5.50
N TYR A 94 3.58 -0.53 4.25
CA TYR A 94 3.53 0.52 3.23
C TYR A 94 2.14 0.55 2.59
N ILE A 95 1.49 1.70 2.64
CA ILE A 95 0.15 1.86 2.06
C ILE A 95 0.11 3.09 1.17
N THR A 96 -0.58 2.99 0.04
CA THR A 96 -0.86 4.10 -0.87
C THR A 96 -2.36 4.32 -0.98
N GLY A 97 -2.76 5.55 -1.28
CA GLY A 97 -4.17 5.91 -1.46
C GLY A 97 -4.36 7.39 -1.74
N ILE A 98 -5.59 7.78 -2.04
CA ILE A 98 -5.99 9.16 -2.33
C ILE A 98 -6.39 9.88 -1.04
N LEU A 99 -7.08 9.17 -0.14
CA LEU A 99 -7.59 9.75 1.08
C LEU A 99 -6.52 9.77 2.18
N PRO A 100 -6.38 10.90 2.90
CA PRO A 100 -5.46 10.96 4.02
C PRO A 100 -5.96 10.10 5.18
N ILE A 101 -5.12 9.21 5.67
CA ILE A 101 -5.48 8.22 6.70
C ILE A 101 -5.95 8.88 8.00
N LYS A 102 -5.35 10.03 8.37
CA LYS A 102 -5.67 10.78 9.57
C LYS A 102 -7.04 11.43 9.59
N LYS A 103 -7.69 11.58 8.43
CA LYS A 103 -9.03 12.19 8.33
C LYS A 103 -10.18 11.19 8.42
N ILE A 104 -9.88 9.92 8.15
CA ILE A 104 -10.92 8.88 8.03
C ILE A 104 -11.04 8.08 9.30
N TRP A 105 -9.97 8.00 10.05
CA TRP A 105 -9.93 7.26 11.29
C TRP A 105 -9.68 8.19 12.48
N ASP A 106 -10.37 7.92 13.60
CA ASP A 106 -10.08 8.60 14.87
C ASP A 106 -8.57 8.53 15.18
N GLU A 107 -8.02 9.61 15.72
CA GLU A 107 -6.59 9.89 15.88
C GLU A 107 -5.75 8.75 16.49
N SER A 108 -6.41 7.74 17.05
CA SER A 108 -5.73 6.63 17.74
C SER A 108 -5.50 5.37 16.89
N ALA A 109 -6.20 5.17 15.76
CA ALA A 109 -6.29 3.85 15.14
C ALA A 109 -5.07 3.45 14.28
N LEU A 110 -4.50 4.34 13.46
CA LEU A 110 -3.29 4.09 12.65
C LEU A 110 -2.26 5.22 12.76
N ASN A 111 -2.03 5.71 13.97
CA ASN A 111 -1.06 6.79 14.24
C ASN A 111 0.41 6.36 14.16
N ASN A 112 0.68 5.09 13.91
CA ASN A 112 2.02 4.54 13.71
C ASN A 112 2.56 4.73 12.29
N PHE A 113 1.74 5.24 11.34
CA PHE A 113 2.20 5.56 10.00
C PHE A 113 2.77 6.98 9.88
N CYS A 114 3.88 7.10 9.15
CA CYS A 114 4.35 8.38 8.62
C CYS A 114 3.64 8.65 7.31
N GLU A 115 2.90 9.76 7.22
CA GLU A 115 2.15 10.14 6.03
C GLU A 115 2.98 11.10 5.17
N TYR A 116 3.10 10.76 3.89
CA TYR A 116 3.73 11.57 2.85
C TYR A 116 2.71 11.96 1.80
N THR A 117 2.75 13.21 1.35
CA THR A 117 1.87 13.73 0.30
C THR A 117 2.71 14.52 -0.70
N MET A 118 2.16 14.85 -1.86
CA MET A 118 2.85 15.71 -2.83
C MET A 118 3.23 17.09 -2.25
N LEU A 119 2.52 17.57 -1.22
CA LEU A 119 2.84 18.83 -0.53
C LEU A 119 3.84 18.64 0.62
N LYS A 120 4.06 17.41 1.08
CA LYS A 120 4.98 17.03 2.15
C LYS A 120 5.61 15.71 1.80
N SER A 121 6.52 15.74 0.85
CA SER A 121 7.03 14.53 0.19
C SER A 121 8.40 14.06 0.69
N LYS A 122 9.20 14.90 1.35
CA LYS A 122 10.52 14.47 1.85
C LYS A 122 10.41 13.32 2.87
N PRO A 123 11.20 12.26 2.74
CA PRO A 123 12.36 12.07 1.85
C PRO A 123 12.06 11.37 0.51
N ILE A 124 10.79 11.13 0.17
CA ILE A 124 10.38 10.29 -0.97
C ILE A 124 10.06 11.08 -2.25
N THR A 125 10.35 12.39 -2.28
CA THR A 125 10.03 13.29 -3.40
C THR A 125 10.42 12.71 -4.76
N LYS A 126 11.64 12.21 -4.90
CA LYS A 126 12.17 11.66 -6.16
C LYS A 126 11.48 10.40 -6.70
N PHE A 127 10.58 9.80 -5.91
CA PHE A 127 9.86 8.58 -6.30
C PHE A 127 8.42 8.86 -6.77
N TYR A 128 8.00 10.13 -6.85
CA TYR A 128 6.67 10.49 -7.36
C TYR A 128 6.55 10.52 -8.89
N GLY A 129 7.66 10.34 -9.60
CA GLY A 129 7.75 10.36 -11.04
C GLY A 129 9.21 10.25 -11.45
N PHE A 130 9.53 10.61 -12.69
CA PHE A 130 10.92 10.70 -13.15
C PHE A 130 11.52 12.05 -12.80
N THR A 131 12.74 12.04 -12.31
CA THR A 131 13.54 13.26 -12.13
C THR A 131 14.07 13.77 -13.48
N GLU A 132 14.48 15.04 -13.55
CA GLU A 132 15.04 15.62 -14.78
C GLU A 132 16.30 14.86 -15.25
N GLU A 133 17.13 14.39 -14.32
CA GLU A 133 18.32 13.59 -14.61
C GLU A 133 17.95 12.27 -15.27
N GLU A 134 16.98 11.53 -14.70
CA GLU A 134 16.51 10.26 -15.27
C GLU A 134 15.90 10.45 -16.66
N VAL A 135 15.12 11.52 -16.88
CA VAL A 135 14.57 11.84 -18.21
C VAL A 135 15.66 12.18 -19.22
N LYS A 136 16.69 12.94 -18.82
CA LYS A 136 17.85 13.23 -19.69
C LYS A 136 18.59 11.95 -20.10
N GLU A 137 18.75 11.01 -19.16
CA GLU A 137 19.37 9.70 -19.45
C GLU A 137 18.52 8.87 -20.41
N LEU A 138 17.19 8.85 -20.22
CA LEU A 138 16.27 8.19 -21.15
C LEU A 138 16.30 8.83 -22.54
N CYS A 139 16.27 10.15 -22.64
CA CYS A 139 16.39 10.86 -23.92
C CYS A 139 17.69 10.50 -24.64
N LYS A 140 18.81 10.46 -23.92
CA LYS A 140 20.09 10.05 -24.50
C LYS A 140 20.07 8.60 -24.98
N LYS A 141 19.50 7.68 -24.18
CA LYS A 141 19.39 6.26 -24.51
C LYS A 141 18.56 6.00 -25.76
N TYR A 142 17.44 6.71 -25.89
CA TYR A 142 16.48 6.52 -26.99
C TYR A 142 16.61 7.56 -28.10
N GLN A 143 17.63 8.42 -28.09
CA GLN A 143 17.90 9.47 -29.07
C GLN A 143 16.72 10.44 -29.26
N LEU A 144 16.06 10.81 -28.15
CA LEU A 144 14.95 11.74 -28.12
C LEU A 144 15.44 13.16 -27.81
N ASP A 145 14.76 14.15 -28.37
CA ASP A 145 15.00 15.55 -28.04
C ASP A 145 14.46 15.89 -26.64
N PHE A 146 15.35 16.28 -25.72
CA PHE A 146 14.99 16.56 -24.34
C PHE A 146 13.98 17.71 -24.20
N ASP A 147 14.15 18.78 -25.01
CA ASP A 147 13.27 19.95 -24.91
C ASP A 147 11.82 19.59 -25.32
N SER A 148 11.69 18.76 -26.33
CA SER A 148 10.38 18.23 -26.74
C SER A 148 9.76 17.35 -25.64
N VAL A 149 10.53 16.44 -25.04
CA VAL A 149 10.07 15.59 -23.94
C VAL A 149 9.69 16.46 -22.73
N LYS A 150 10.51 17.46 -22.40
CA LYS A 150 10.22 18.41 -21.33
C LYS A 150 8.92 19.18 -21.57
N ALA A 151 8.66 19.64 -22.77
CA ALA A 151 7.44 20.36 -23.11
C ALA A 151 6.17 19.52 -22.92
N TRP A 152 6.25 18.20 -23.12
CA TRP A 152 5.11 17.29 -23.00
C TRP A 152 4.91 16.72 -21.57
N TYR A 153 6.00 16.41 -20.86
CA TYR A 153 5.94 15.58 -19.65
C TYR A 153 6.39 16.30 -18.36
N ASN A 154 6.93 17.52 -18.44
CA ASN A 154 7.27 18.30 -17.24
C ASN A 154 5.99 18.78 -16.55
N GLY A 155 5.56 18.07 -15.49
CA GLY A 155 4.28 18.28 -14.86
C GLY A 155 4.32 19.00 -13.50
N TYR A 156 5.33 18.74 -12.68
CA TYR A 156 5.30 19.15 -11.27
C TYR A 156 6.64 19.68 -10.78
N LEU A 157 6.59 20.67 -9.90
CA LEU A 157 7.72 21.08 -9.07
C LEU A 157 7.41 20.68 -7.61
N ILE A 158 8.08 19.63 -7.13
CA ILE A 158 7.86 19.09 -5.79
C ILE A 158 9.15 19.26 -4.98
N ASP A 159 9.10 19.98 -3.86
CA ASP A 159 10.27 20.30 -3.02
C ASP A 159 11.48 20.87 -3.79
N GLY A 160 11.24 21.64 -4.85
CA GLY A 160 12.28 22.20 -5.70
C GLY A 160 12.85 21.25 -6.75
N ILE A 161 12.29 20.05 -6.90
CA ILE A 161 12.68 19.05 -7.91
C ILE A 161 11.63 19.03 -9.02
N HIS A 162 12.08 19.17 -10.27
CA HIS A 162 11.22 18.96 -11.43
C HIS A 162 10.93 17.47 -11.60
N MET A 163 9.64 17.14 -11.61
CA MET A 163 9.14 15.78 -11.77
C MET A 163 8.38 15.67 -13.07
N TYR A 164 8.67 14.62 -13.80
CA TYR A 164 8.05 14.31 -15.09
C TYR A 164 7.05 13.19 -14.92
N ASN A 165 5.86 13.34 -15.51
CA ASN A 165 4.83 12.32 -15.44
C ASN A 165 5.23 11.10 -16.29
N PRO A 166 5.15 9.88 -15.77
CA PRO A 166 5.46 8.65 -16.51
C PRO A 166 4.44 8.28 -17.60
N ASN A 167 3.28 8.94 -17.67
CA ASN A 167 2.22 8.62 -18.65
C ASN A 167 2.39 9.40 -19.96
#